data_02117f82cb9d7f5c6815c52d925d121c
#
_entry.id   02117f82cb9d7f5c6815c52d925d121c
#
_cell.length_a   1.000
_cell.length_b   1.000
_cell.length_c   1.000
_cell.angle_alpha   90.00
_cell.angle_beta   90.00
_cell.angle_gamma   90.00
#
_symmetry.space_group_name_H-M   'P 1'
#
loop_
_entity.id
_entity.type
_entity.pdbx_description
1 polymer ?
#
loop_
_entity_poly.entity_id
_entity_poly.type
_entity_poly.pdbx_seq_one_letter_code
_entity_poly.pdbx_strand_id
1 'polypeptide(L)'
;FNVWLFFILMAIVLLAGPTLYLLNITVNTVGLWLNNFIRMSFWTDPIQQGGFPEAWTIFYWAWWIAYAPMMGLFFARISRGRTIKQVVLGVIGFGCLGTFLFLSLAGGYVLYLEGAGLLDASGILHNQGMSKLVSAVIAQLPFPAIVLAITTIASLIFYATTFDSAAFVLASICTLGLKGDQEPKKENRLIWALALGFVAVGLALAGGFETVKSMSVISSLPVIPILVMMC
;
A
#
# COMPACT_ATOMS: atom_id res chain seq x y z
N PHE A 1 -8.30 14.67 6.96
CA PHE A 1 -6.97 15.15 7.38
C PHE A 1 -5.86 14.41 6.61
N ASN A 2 -5.80 13.07 6.61
CA ASN A 2 -4.78 12.28 5.92
C ASN A 2 -4.65 12.58 4.43
N VAL A 3 -5.77 12.68 3.73
CA VAL A 3 -5.79 12.97 2.29
C VAL A 3 -5.11 14.31 1.99
N TRP A 4 -5.32 15.32 2.84
CA TRP A 4 -4.65 16.61 2.69
C TRP A 4 -3.16 16.53 2.94
N LEU A 5 -2.71 15.76 3.96
CA LEU A 5 -1.27 15.54 4.19
C LEU A 5 -0.61 14.84 3.00
N PHE A 6 -1.29 13.85 2.42
CA PHE A 6 -0.82 13.19 1.21
C PHE A 6 -0.64 14.18 0.05
N PHE A 7 -1.64 15.02 -0.24
CA PHE A 7 -1.54 16.00 -1.31
C PHE A 7 -0.48 17.08 -1.03
N ILE A 8 -0.31 17.48 0.23
CA ILE A 8 0.76 18.42 0.61
C ILE A 8 2.12 17.81 0.34
N LEU A 9 2.36 16.55 0.73
CA LEU A 9 3.62 15.86 0.47
C LEU A 9 3.89 15.74 -1.04
N MET A 10 2.88 15.34 -1.82
CA MET A 10 3.02 15.26 -3.28
C MET A 10 3.28 16.62 -3.91
N ALA A 11 2.63 17.67 -3.43
CA ALA A 11 2.88 19.04 -3.89
C ALA A 11 4.31 19.51 -3.55
N ILE A 12 4.83 19.18 -2.37
CA ILE A 12 6.22 19.49 -2.01
C ILE A 12 7.18 18.80 -2.97
N VAL A 13 7.02 17.50 -3.22
CA VAL A 13 7.87 16.75 -4.15
C VAL A 13 7.80 17.32 -5.58
N LEU A 14 6.58 17.66 -6.04
CA LEU A 14 6.37 18.20 -7.38
C LEU A 14 6.98 19.60 -7.55
N LEU A 15 6.78 20.50 -6.58
CA LEU A 15 7.19 21.91 -6.70
C LEU A 15 8.66 22.13 -6.31
N ALA A 16 9.18 21.36 -5.37
CA ALA A 16 10.57 21.47 -4.91
C ALA A 16 11.51 20.56 -5.69
N GLY A 17 11.00 19.53 -6.35
CA GLY A 17 11.76 18.64 -7.23
C GLY A 17 11.82 19.14 -8.67
N PRO A 18 12.34 18.31 -9.59
CA PRO A 18 12.43 18.62 -11.02
C PRO A 18 11.05 18.49 -11.70
N THR A 19 10.19 19.47 -11.52
CA THR A 19 8.77 19.47 -11.95
C THR A 19 8.57 18.98 -13.38
N LEU A 20 9.34 19.51 -14.34
CA LEU A 20 9.23 19.10 -15.75
C LEU A 20 9.56 17.62 -15.95
N TYR A 21 10.60 17.12 -15.30
CA TYR A 21 10.97 15.71 -15.36
C TYR A 21 9.86 14.84 -14.76
N LEU A 22 9.33 15.22 -13.59
CA LEU A 22 8.26 14.49 -12.91
C LEU A 22 6.98 14.42 -13.74
N LEU A 23 6.59 15.52 -14.39
CA LEU A 23 5.44 15.52 -15.29
C LEU A 23 5.67 14.65 -16.54
N ASN A 24 6.84 14.76 -17.14
CA ASN A 24 7.19 13.98 -18.33
C ASN A 24 7.25 12.48 -18.02
N ILE A 25 7.90 12.09 -16.92
CA ILE A 25 7.98 10.67 -16.52
C ILE A 25 6.61 10.12 -16.15
N THR A 26 5.73 10.92 -15.52
CA THR A 26 4.36 10.51 -15.21
C THR A 26 3.58 10.19 -16.48
N VAL A 27 3.58 11.08 -17.48
CA VAL A 27 2.87 10.85 -18.74
C VAL A 27 3.45 9.65 -19.49
N ASN A 28 4.78 9.57 -19.57
CA ASN A 28 5.46 8.45 -20.22
C ASN A 28 5.17 7.12 -19.55
N THR A 29 5.17 7.07 -18.21
CA THR A 29 4.88 5.85 -17.44
C THR A 29 3.46 5.37 -17.65
N VAL A 30 2.47 6.26 -17.72
CA VAL A 30 1.08 5.90 -18.04
C VAL A 30 1.00 5.32 -19.45
N GLY A 31 1.66 5.93 -20.42
CA GLY A 31 1.71 5.41 -21.80
C GLY A 31 2.36 4.03 -21.89
N LEU A 32 3.50 3.84 -21.25
CA LEU A 32 4.19 2.55 -21.19
C LEU A 32 3.35 1.47 -20.48
N TRP A 33 2.70 1.83 -19.38
CA TRP A 33 1.83 0.91 -18.64
C TRP A 33 0.64 0.47 -19.49
N LEU A 34 -0.05 1.38 -20.16
CA LEU A 34 -1.16 1.05 -21.06
C LEU A 34 -0.73 0.17 -22.23
N ASN A 35 0.41 0.48 -22.85
CA ASN A 35 0.94 -0.27 -23.97
C ASN A 35 1.39 -1.69 -23.59
N ASN A 36 1.92 -1.87 -22.36
CA ASN A 36 2.47 -3.15 -21.91
C ASN A 36 1.58 -3.87 -20.89
N PHE A 37 0.36 -3.39 -20.64
CA PHE A 37 -0.49 -3.89 -19.55
C PHE A 37 -0.67 -5.41 -19.58
N ILE A 38 -1.04 -5.97 -20.74
CA ILE A 38 -1.26 -7.42 -20.89
C ILE A 38 0.06 -8.17 -20.68
N ARG A 39 1.14 -7.74 -21.31
CA ARG A 39 2.46 -8.36 -21.19
C ARG A 39 2.95 -8.38 -19.74
N MET A 40 2.83 -7.26 -19.03
CA MET A 40 3.26 -7.16 -17.62
C MET A 40 2.40 -8.01 -16.70
N SER A 41 1.09 -8.13 -16.98
CA SER A 41 0.16 -8.92 -16.15
C SER A 41 0.41 -10.42 -16.23
N PHE A 42 0.90 -10.91 -17.38
CA PHE A 42 1.18 -12.35 -17.62
C PHE A 42 2.67 -12.69 -17.62
N TRP A 43 3.54 -11.75 -17.24
CA TRP A 43 4.97 -11.99 -17.23
C TRP A 43 5.39 -12.85 -16.04
N THR A 44 5.99 -14.01 -16.32
CA THR A 44 6.44 -15.00 -15.34
C THR A 44 7.96 -15.18 -15.30
N ASP A 45 8.68 -14.42 -16.15
CA ASP A 45 10.16 -14.46 -16.29
C ASP A 45 10.78 -15.87 -16.42
N PRO A 46 10.31 -16.72 -17.36
CA PRO A 46 10.74 -18.10 -17.43
C PRO A 46 12.19 -18.28 -17.95
N ILE A 47 12.77 -17.23 -18.57
CA ILE A 47 14.08 -17.31 -19.22
C ILE A 47 15.16 -16.70 -18.34
N GLN A 48 14.99 -15.47 -17.85
CA GLN A 48 16.02 -14.77 -17.08
C GLN A 48 16.04 -15.19 -15.62
N GLN A 49 14.88 -15.62 -15.09
CA GLN A 49 14.70 -16.06 -13.70
C GLN A 49 15.24 -15.03 -12.69
N GLY A 50 14.97 -13.76 -12.96
CA GLY A 50 15.44 -12.63 -12.14
C GLY A 50 14.74 -12.51 -10.77
N GLY A 51 13.76 -13.39 -10.48
CA GLY A 51 13.07 -13.45 -9.19
C GLY A 51 12.04 -12.35 -8.93
N PHE A 52 11.82 -11.43 -9.87
CA PHE A 52 10.85 -10.34 -9.69
C PHE A 52 9.39 -10.85 -9.56
N PRO A 53 8.90 -11.79 -10.40
CA PRO A 53 7.54 -12.30 -10.26
C PRO A 53 7.31 -12.97 -8.90
N GLU A 54 8.27 -13.73 -8.41
CA GLU A 54 8.22 -14.41 -7.10
C GLU A 54 8.20 -13.40 -5.95
N ALA A 55 9.09 -12.40 -6.02
CA ALA A 55 9.26 -11.41 -4.96
C ALA A 55 8.10 -10.41 -4.88
N TRP A 56 7.48 -10.09 -6.02
CA TRP A 56 6.50 -8.99 -6.10
C TRP A 56 5.15 -9.40 -6.66
N THR A 57 5.08 -10.04 -7.84
CA THR A 57 3.80 -10.36 -8.48
C THR A 57 3.00 -11.35 -7.66
N ILE A 58 3.63 -12.48 -7.26
CA ILE A 58 3.00 -13.50 -6.43
C ILE A 58 2.60 -12.92 -5.07
N PHE A 59 3.51 -12.16 -4.44
CA PHE A 59 3.23 -11.51 -3.16
C PHE A 59 2.01 -10.58 -3.23
N TYR A 60 1.94 -9.67 -4.21
CA TYR A 60 0.82 -8.73 -4.32
C TYR A 60 -0.51 -9.44 -4.59
N TRP A 61 -0.54 -10.44 -5.47
CA TRP A 61 -1.74 -11.25 -5.71
C TRP A 61 -2.17 -12.00 -4.46
N ALA A 62 -1.24 -12.66 -3.78
CA ALA A 62 -1.49 -13.39 -2.55
C ALA A 62 -2.01 -12.47 -1.43
N TRP A 63 -1.40 -11.30 -1.25
CA TRP A 63 -1.82 -10.31 -0.28
C TRP A 63 -3.26 -9.85 -0.52
N TRP A 64 -3.59 -9.48 -1.76
CA TRP A 64 -4.95 -9.05 -2.09
C TRP A 64 -5.97 -10.17 -1.90
N ILE A 65 -5.64 -11.40 -2.27
CA ILE A 65 -6.50 -12.58 -2.07
C ILE A 65 -6.75 -12.80 -0.57
N ALA A 66 -5.70 -12.83 0.25
CA ALA A 66 -5.80 -13.02 1.70
C ALA A 66 -6.61 -11.87 2.36
N TYR A 67 -6.50 -10.66 1.84
CA TYR A 67 -7.14 -9.46 2.35
C TYR A 67 -8.59 -9.27 1.88
N ALA A 68 -8.98 -9.91 0.77
CA ALA A 68 -10.27 -9.73 0.11
C ALA A 68 -11.49 -9.96 1.03
N PRO A 69 -11.56 -11.00 1.88
CA PRO A 69 -12.72 -11.22 2.74
C PRO A 69 -12.94 -10.07 3.74
N MET A 70 -11.85 -9.59 4.35
CA MET A 70 -11.90 -8.47 5.30
C MET A 70 -12.33 -7.18 4.61
N MET A 71 -11.76 -6.88 3.46
CA MET A 71 -12.10 -5.69 2.67
C MET A 71 -13.51 -5.74 2.11
N GLY A 72 -13.98 -6.92 1.72
CA GLY A 72 -15.36 -7.12 1.28
C GLY A 72 -16.36 -6.72 2.36
N LEU A 73 -16.14 -7.14 3.60
CA LEU A 73 -16.98 -6.75 4.74
C LEU A 73 -16.89 -5.25 5.05
N PHE A 74 -15.70 -4.69 4.98
CA PHE A 74 -15.50 -3.24 5.16
C PHE A 74 -16.25 -2.44 4.09
N PHE A 75 -16.07 -2.76 2.81
CA PHE A 75 -16.78 -2.10 1.72
C PHE A 75 -18.29 -2.29 1.80
N ALA A 76 -18.78 -3.46 2.15
CA ALA A 76 -20.22 -3.68 2.32
C ALA A 76 -20.84 -2.73 3.36
N ARG A 77 -20.09 -2.40 4.42
CA ARG A 77 -20.55 -1.46 5.46
C ARG A 77 -20.53 0.00 5.04
N ILE A 78 -19.45 0.44 4.39
CA ILE A 78 -19.30 1.87 4.02
C ILE A 78 -20.06 2.23 2.74
N SER A 79 -20.53 1.23 1.98
CA SER A 79 -21.19 1.42 0.67
C SER A 79 -22.71 1.55 0.75
N ARG A 80 -23.28 1.69 1.93
CA ARG A 80 -24.76 1.82 2.08
C ARG A 80 -25.30 2.96 1.22
N GLY A 81 -26.37 2.67 0.49
CA GLY A 81 -27.02 3.61 -0.42
C GLY A 81 -26.33 3.81 -1.77
N ARG A 82 -25.26 3.07 -2.07
CA ARG A 82 -24.55 3.10 -3.35
C ARG A 82 -24.79 1.83 -4.14
N THR A 83 -24.78 1.93 -5.46
CA THR A 83 -24.82 0.75 -6.33
C THR A 83 -23.46 0.05 -6.37
N ILE A 84 -23.44 -1.26 -6.62
CA ILE A 84 -22.20 -2.04 -6.77
C ILE A 84 -21.29 -1.41 -7.84
N LYS A 85 -21.88 -0.97 -8.97
CA LYS A 85 -21.13 -0.28 -10.03
C LYS A 85 -20.43 0.98 -9.53
N GLN A 86 -21.11 1.82 -8.74
CA GLN A 86 -20.51 3.04 -8.17
C GLN A 86 -19.37 2.71 -7.20
N VAL A 87 -19.52 1.68 -6.39
CA VAL A 87 -18.49 1.24 -5.45
C VAL A 87 -17.26 0.74 -6.20
N VAL A 88 -17.46 -0.18 -7.15
CA VAL A 88 -16.35 -0.76 -7.95
C VAL A 88 -15.61 0.32 -8.73
N LEU A 89 -16.32 1.17 -9.47
CA LEU A 89 -15.68 2.25 -10.24
C LEU A 89 -15.00 3.27 -9.34
N GLY A 90 -15.58 3.59 -8.18
CA GLY A 90 -14.99 4.51 -7.22
C GLY A 90 -13.71 3.96 -6.61
N VAL A 91 -13.72 2.71 -6.13
CA VAL A 91 -12.55 2.07 -5.50
C VAL A 91 -11.42 1.88 -6.52
N ILE A 92 -11.71 1.34 -7.70
CA ILE A 92 -10.70 1.14 -8.74
C ILE A 92 -10.21 2.50 -9.26
N GLY A 93 -11.10 3.40 -9.66
CA GLY A 93 -10.72 4.66 -10.27
C GLY A 93 -9.91 5.56 -9.34
N PHE A 94 -10.42 5.89 -8.17
CA PHE A 94 -9.70 6.76 -7.23
C PHE A 94 -8.51 6.08 -6.58
N GLY A 95 -8.59 4.76 -6.32
CA GLY A 95 -7.46 3.98 -5.79
C GLY A 95 -6.28 3.94 -6.77
N CYS A 96 -6.53 3.61 -8.04
CA CYS A 96 -5.51 3.63 -9.07
C CYS A 96 -4.93 5.04 -9.28
N LEU A 97 -5.78 6.06 -9.33
CA LEU A 97 -5.33 7.45 -9.49
C LEU A 97 -4.38 7.87 -8.36
N GLY A 98 -4.75 7.58 -7.11
CA GLY A 98 -3.89 7.86 -5.95
C GLY A 98 -2.55 7.14 -6.01
N THR A 99 -2.57 5.86 -6.38
CA THR A 99 -1.35 5.05 -6.55
C THR A 99 -0.47 5.58 -7.69
N PHE A 100 -1.04 5.92 -8.82
CA PHE A 100 -0.30 6.51 -9.95
C PHE A 100 0.34 7.84 -9.56
N LEU A 101 -0.38 8.72 -8.89
CA LEU A 101 0.18 9.99 -8.41
C LEU A 101 1.36 9.74 -7.46
N PHE A 102 1.20 8.85 -6.48
CA PHE A 102 2.25 8.56 -5.53
C PHE A 102 3.50 7.97 -6.20
N LEU A 103 3.33 6.90 -6.99
CA LEU A 103 4.44 6.22 -7.63
C LEU A 103 5.13 7.08 -8.68
N SER A 104 4.38 7.87 -9.44
CA SER A 104 4.96 8.75 -10.45
C SER A 104 5.73 9.91 -9.84
N LEU A 105 5.24 10.53 -8.79
CA LEU A 105 5.91 11.68 -8.18
C LEU A 105 7.01 11.24 -7.23
N ALA A 106 6.70 10.40 -6.24
CA ALA A 106 7.71 9.98 -5.26
C ALA A 106 8.73 9.02 -5.89
N GLY A 107 8.29 8.02 -6.63
CA GLY A 107 9.18 7.10 -7.36
C GLY A 107 9.95 7.79 -8.47
N GLY A 108 9.30 8.67 -9.25
CA GLY A 108 9.96 9.48 -10.27
C GLY A 108 11.05 10.39 -9.69
N TYR A 109 10.84 10.94 -8.50
CA TYR A 109 11.86 11.74 -7.83
C TYR A 109 13.10 10.91 -7.43
N VAL A 110 12.89 9.70 -6.92
CA VAL A 110 13.99 8.75 -6.63
C VAL A 110 14.78 8.43 -7.89
N LEU A 111 14.09 8.13 -8.99
CA LEU A 111 14.72 7.84 -10.30
C LEU A 111 15.50 9.05 -10.83
N TYR A 112 15.00 10.26 -10.63
CA TYR A 112 15.72 11.47 -10.97
C TYR A 112 17.02 11.61 -10.18
N LEU A 113 16.97 11.44 -8.84
CA LEU A 113 18.15 11.55 -7.98
C LEU A 113 19.22 10.52 -8.35
N GLU A 114 18.82 9.28 -8.63
CA GLU A 114 19.71 8.22 -9.11
C GLU A 114 20.31 8.56 -10.47
N GLY A 115 19.47 8.89 -11.45
CA GLY A 115 19.90 9.18 -12.81
C GLY A 115 20.77 10.45 -12.95
N ALA A 116 20.57 11.42 -12.06
CA ALA A 116 21.41 12.63 -11.96
C ALA A 116 22.70 12.42 -11.16
N GLY A 117 22.92 11.23 -10.58
CA GLY A 117 24.07 10.94 -9.73
C GLY A 117 24.08 11.69 -8.38
N LEU A 118 22.93 12.20 -7.96
CA LEU A 118 22.78 12.95 -6.70
C LEU A 118 22.63 12.03 -5.49
N LEU A 119 22.12 10.80 -5.70
CA LEU A 119 21.92 9.81 -4.67
C LEU A 119 22.06 8.40 -5.27
N ASP A 120 22.87 7.55 -4.66
CA ASP A 120 22.92 6.10 -4.98
C ASP A 120 21.74 5.39 -4.29
N ALA A 121 20.54 5.55 -4.87
CA ALA A 121 19.32 5.00 -4.30
C ALA A 121 19.32 3.48 -4.33
N SER A 122 19.84 2.88 -5.40
CA SER A 122 19.96 1.43 -5.57
C SER A 122 20.90 0.82 -4.54
N GLY A 123 22.07 1.41 -4.32
CA GLY A 123 23.02 0.95 -3.31
C GLY A 123 22.50 1.10 -1.88
N ILE A 124 21.83 2.21 -1.57
CA ILE A 124 21.19 2.41 -0.26
C ILE A 124 20.07 1.38 -0.03
N LEU A 125 19.22 1.14 -1.03
CA LEU A 125 18.14 0.18 -0.92
C LEU A 125 18.67 -1.23 -0.63
N HIS A 126 19.71 -1.63 -1.35
CA HIS A 126 20.29 -2.97 -1.23
C HIS A 126 21.02 -3.19 0.10
N ASN A 127 21.83 -2.21 0.54
CA ASN A 127 22.71 -2.36 1.69
C ASN A 127 22.10 -1.91 3.02
N GLN A 128 21.19 -0.93 3.00
CA GLN A 128 20.65 -0.28 4.20
C GLN A 128 19.13 -0.37 4.33
N GLY A 129 18.45 -0.81 3.27
CA GLY A 129 17.02 -1.03 3.25
C GLY A 129 16.16 0.22 2.98
N MET A 130 14.86 -0.01 2.83
CA MET A 130 13.87 0.98 2.40
C MET A 130 13.78 2.20 3.32
N SER A 131 13.85 2.00 4.63
CA SER A 131 13.72 3.11 5.61
C SER A 131 14.84 4.13 5.48
N LYS A 132 16.06 3.67 5.20
CA LYS A 132 17.20 4.55 4.97
C LYS A 132 17.09 5.27 3.63
N LEU A 133 16.64 4.57 2.59
CA LEU A 133 16.38 5.18 1.29
C LEU A 133 15.38 6.33 1.40
N VAL A 134 14.23 6.11 2.04
CA VAL A 134 13.21 7.16 2.22
C VAL A 134 13.78 8.37 2.96
N SER A 135 14.54 8.15 4.03
CA SER A 135 15.20 9.24 4.77
C SER A 135 16.22 10.01 3.93
N ALA A 136 17.01 9.30 3.11
CA ALA A 136 18.01 9.90 2.22
C ALA A 136 17.35 10.71 1.10
N VAL A 137 16.24 10.25 0.54
CA VAL A 137 15.47 10.97 -0.48
C VAL A 137 14.84 12.24 0.10
N ILE A 138 14.27 12.17 1.30
CA ILE A 138 13.70 13.34 1.99
C ILE A 138 14.80 14.37 2.31
N ALA A 139 16.00 13.93 2.62
CA ALA A 139 17.13 14.81 2.88
C ALA A 139 17.56 15.68 1.67
N GLN A 140 17.18 15.28 0.44
CA GLN A 140 17.39 16.05 -0.78
C GLN A 140 16.34 17.13 -1.03
N LEU A 141 15.24 17.12 -0.27
CA LEU A 141 14.18 18.13 -0.39
C LEU A 141 14.50 19.38 0.46
N PRO A 142 13.96 20.56 0.11
CA PRO A 142 14.10 21.75 0.94
C PRO A 142 13.41 21.51 2.30
N PHE A 143 14.01 22.04 3.35
CA PHE A 143 13.54 21.87 4.74
C PHE A 143 13.33 20.41 5.16
N PRO A 144 14.36 19.54 5.03
CA PRO A 144 14.20 18.08 5.19
C PRO A 144 13.65 17.68 6.55
N ALA A 145 13.97 18.38 7.61
CA ALA A 145 13.44 18.11 8.96
C ALA A 145 11.92 18.30 9.03
N ILE A 146 11.38 19.33 8.37
CA ILE A 146 9.96 19.60 8.33
C ILE A 146 9.26 18.54 7.48
N VAL A 147 9.78 18.21 6.30
CA VAL A 147 9.21 17.19 5.42
C VAL A 147 9.23 15.83 6.11
N LEU A 148 10.32 15.49 6.79
CA LEU A 148 10.44 14.25 7.56
C LEU A 148 9.38 14.18 8.69
N ALA A 149 9.20 15.28 9.43
CA ALA A 149 8.17 15.34 10.48
C ALA A 149 6.77 15.17 9.92
N ILE A 150 6.42 15.86 8.82
CA ILE A 150 5.13 15.72 8.14
C ILE A 150 4.93 14.28 7.65
N THR A 151 5.94 13.67 7.03
CA THR A 151 5.89 12.29 6.53
C THR A 151 5.69 11.31 7.68
N THR A 152 6.41 11.50 8.79
CA THR A 152 6.26 10.65 9.97
C THR A 152 4.87 10.75 10.58
N ILE A 153 4.34 11.96 10.76
CA ILE A 153 2.99 12.19 11.27
C ILE A 153 1.95 11.57 10.33
N ALA A 154 2.07 11.80 9.02
CA ALA A 154 1.19 11.21 8.03
C ALA A 154 1.20 9.68 8.11
N SER A 155 2.37 9.06 8.19
CA SER A 155 2.53 7.62 8.31
C SER A 155 1.86 7.07 9.58
N LEU A 156 2.07 7.70 10.73
CA LEU A 156 1.42 7.31 11.98
C LEU A 156 -0.11 7.35 11.89
N ILE A 157 -0.66 8.40 11.27
CA ILE A 157 -2.10 8.53 11.11
C ILE A 157 -2.64 7.49 10.12
N PHE A 158 -1.93 7.21 9.01
CA PHE A 158 -2.30 6.13 8.07
C PHE A 158 -2.30 4.76 8.75
N TYR A 159 -1.27 4.45 9.54
CA TYR A 159 -1.24 3.22 10.33
C TYR A 159 -2.39 3.13 11.31
N ALA A 160 -2.63 4.19 12.09
CA ALA A 160 -3.70 4.21 13.09
C ALA A 160 -5.08 3.96 12.45
N THR A 161 -5.38 4.59 11.31
CA THR A 161 -6.65 4.40 10.59
C THR A 161 -6.79 2.98 10.03
N THR A 162 -5.71 2.40 9.53
CA THR A 162 -5.71 1.03 9.01
C THR A 162 -5.93 0.01 10.14
N PHE A 163 -5.21 0.15 11.26
CA PHE A 163 -5.37 -0.72 12.42
C PHE A 163 -6.76 -0.62 13.05
N ASP A 164 -7.31 0.59 13.16
CA ASP A 164 -8.67 0.79 13.68
C ASP A 164 -9.72 0.12 12.79
N SER A 165 -9.60 0.27 11.48
CA SER A 165 -10.48 -0.38 10.51
C SER A 165 -10.39 -1.91 10.58
N ALA A 166 -9.19 -2.47 10.67
CA ALA A 166 -8.98 -3.90 10.79
C ALA A 166 -9.54 -4.45 12.11
N ALA A 167 -9.26 -3.78 13.24
CA ALA A 167 -9.78 -4.16 14.55
C ALA A 167 -11.31 -4.10 14.60
N PHE A 168 -11.91 -3.09 13.94
CA PHE A 168 -13.35 -2.97 13.84
C PHE A 168 -13.99 -4.13 13.07
N VAL A 169 -13.41 -4.51 11.92
CA VAL A 169 -13.92 -5.64 11.11
C VAL A 169 -13.80 -6.94 11.87
N LEU A 170 -12.64 -7.24 12.47
CA LEU A 170 -12.42 -8.45 13.25
C LEU A 170 -13.35 -8.53 14.46
N ALA A 171 -13.49 -7.45 15.22
CA ALA A 171 -14.43 -7.39 16.33
C ALA A 171 -15.88 -7.60 15.88
N SER A 172 -16.24 -7.11 14.70
CA SER A 172 -17.57 -7.29 14.14
C SER A 172 -17.86 -8.75 13.78
N ILE A 173 -16.90 -9.44 13.17
CA ILE A 173 -17.01 -10.85 12.80
C ILE A 173 -17.12 -11.73 14.06
N CYS A 174 -16.35 -11.40 15.11
CA CYS A 174 -16.31 -12.17 16.35
C CYS A 174 -17.42 -11.81 17.35
N THR A 175 -18.38 -10.95 16.98
CA THR A 175 -19.52 -10.61 17.83
C THR A 175 -20.79 -11.34 17.36
N LEU A 176 -21.27 -12.29 18.17
CA LEU A 176 -22.51 -13.03 17.88
C LEU A 176 -23.72 -12.10 17.89
N GLY A 177 -24.61 -12.27 16.90
CA GLY A 177 -25.89 -11.55 16.82
C GLY A 177 -25.77 -10.06 16.49
N LEU A 178 -24.63 -9.57 16.04
CA LEU A 178 -24.43 -8.18 15.64
C LEU A 178 -25.27 -7.86 14.38
N LYS A 179 -26.24 -6.97 14.49
CA LYS A 179 -27.02 -6.50 13.32
C LYS A 179 -26.17 -5.55 12.49
N GLY A 180 -26.48 -5.47 11.19
CA GLY A 180 -25.66 -4.72 10.23
C GLY A 180 -25.50 -3.21 10.48
N ASP A 181 -26.30 -2.62 11.37
CA ASP A 181 -26.28 -1.23 11.79
C ASP A 181 -25.65 -1.00 13.19
N GLN A 182 -25.29 -2.07 13.88
CA GLN A 182 -24.69 -2.03 15.19
C GLN A 182 -23.16 -2.06 15.13
N GLU A 183 -22.52 -1.38 16.07
CA GLU A 183 -21.07 -1.46 16.26
C GLU A 183 -20.70 -2.51 17.30
N PRO A 184 -19.55 -3.20 17.14
CA PRO A 184 -19.03 -4.09 18.16
C PRO A 184 -18.66 -3.32 19.41
N LYS A 185 -18.70 -4.00 20.57
CA LYS A 185 -18.31 -3.39 21.86
C LYS A 185 -16.88 -2.86 21.80
N LYS A 186 -16.64 -1.74 22.47
CA LYS A 186 -15.33 -1.07 22.51
C LYS A 186 -14.22 -1.99 23.05
N GLU A 187 -14.56 -2.80 24.06
CA GLU A 187 -13.63 -3.77 24.65
C GLU A 187 -13.16 -4.81 23.62
N ASN A 188 -14.08 -5.32 22.80
CA ASN A 188 -13.76 -6.28 21.75
C ASN A 188 -12.86 -5.64 20.68
N ARG A 189 -13.15 -4.39 20.26
CA ARG A 189 -12.26 -3.65 19.35
C ARG A 189 -10.86 -3.45 19.94
N LEU A 190 -10.77 -3.12 21.24
CA LEU A 190 -9.48 -2.93 21.90
C LEU A 190 -8.68 -4.23 21.95
N ILE A 191 -9.31 -5.36 22.27
CA ILE A 191 -8.66 -6.68 22.26
C ILE A 191 -8.08 -6.99 20.90
N TRP A 192 -8.85 -6.79 19.81
CA TRP A 192 -8.37 -7.02 18.46
C TRP A 192 -7.28 -6.04 18.03
N ALA A 193 -7.38 -4.77 18.43
CA ALA A 193 -6.33 -3.79 18.15
C ALA A 193 -5.00 -4.17 18.83
N LEU A 194 -5.05 -4.60 20.10
CA LEU A 194 -3.87 -5.09 20.82
C LEU A 194 -3.31 -6.37 20.20
N ALA A 195 -4.16 -7.34 19.83
CA ALA A 195 -3.73 -8.57 19.20
C ALA A 195 -3.02 -8.29 17.86
N LEU A 196 -3.58 -7.42 17.02
CA LEU A 196 -2.93 -6.99 15.77
C LEU A 196 -1.59 -6.29 16.02
N GLY A 197 -1.52 -5.43 17.04
CA GLY A 197 -0.27 -4.77 17.45
C GLY A 197 0.80 -5.78 17.88
N PHE A 198 0.46 -6.77 18.70
CA PHE A 198 1.38 -7.83 19.10
C PHE A 198 1.85 -8.67 17.90
N VAL A 199 0.95 -9.03 16.97
CA VAL A 199 1.33 -9.75 15.75
C VAL A 199 2.28 -8.91 14.89
N ALA A 200 2.00 -7.62 14.72
CA ALA A 200 2.86 -6.73 13.94
C ALA A 200 4.27 -6.61 14.54
N VAL A 201 4.37 -6.46 15.87
CA VAL A 201 5.67 -6.43 16.56
C VAL A 201 6.38 -7.78 16.44
N GLY A 202 5.66 -8.89 16.62
CA GLY A 202 6.22 -10.24 16.47
C GLY A 202 6.80 -10.48 15.06
N LEU A 203 6.06 -10.09 14.02
CA LEU A 203 6.53 -10.19 12.63
C LEU A 203 7.74 -9.28 12.36
N ALA A 204 7.74 -8.08 12.91
CA ALA A 204 8.88 -7.16 12.78
C ALA A 204 10.16 -7.75 13.40
N LEU A 205 10.04 -8.42 14.55
CA LEU A 205 11.16 -9.09 15.23
C LEU A 205 11.60 -10.40 14.54
N ALA A 206 10.65 -11.09 13.88
CA ALA A 206 10.91 -12.40 13.24
C ALA A 206 11.53 -12.32 11.84
N GLY A 207 11.81 -11.14 11.31
CA GLY A 207 12.40 -10.96 9.97
C GLY A 207 11.74 -9.86 9.14
N GLY A 208 10.86 -9.06 9.76
CA GLY A 208 10.30 -7.86 9.16
C GLY A 208 9.47 -8.14 7.89
N PHE A 209 9.76 -7.38 6.84
CA PHE A 209 8.95 -7.37 5.62
C PHE A 209 8.94 -8.71 4.86
N GLU A 210 10.04 -9.45 4.85
CA GLU A 210 10.12 -10.76 4.17
C GLU A 210 9.23 -11.81 4.86
N THR A 211 9.14 -11.76 6.18
CA THR A 211 8.22 -12.63 6.94
C THR A 211 6.76 -12.30 6.61
N VAL A 212 6.42 -11.01 6.49
CA VAL A 212 5.06 -10.57 6.09
C VAL A 212 4.71 -11.06 4.69
N LYS A 213 5.64 -10.99 3.72
CA LYS A 213 5.44 -11.53 2.37
C LYS A 213 5.13 -13.02 2.40
N SER A 214 5.96 -13.80 3.08
CA SER A 214 5.78 -15.25 3.19
C SER A 214 4.46 -15.64 3.83
N MET A 215 4.09 -14.96 4.93
CA MET A 215 2.80 -15.16 5.60
C MET A 215 1.62 -14.81 4.72
N SER A 216 1.71 -13.75 3.92
CA SER A 216 0.65 -13.36 2.98
C SER A 216 0.42 -14.44 1.91
N VAL A 217 1.51 -15.01 1.37
CA VAL A 217 1.42 -16.11 0.38
C VAL A 217 0.78 -17.35 1.00
N ILE A 218 1.25 -17.78 2.17
CA ILE A 218 0.70 -18.95 2.86
C ILE A 218 -0.79 -18.75 3.20
N SER A 219 -1.15 -17.58 3.72
CA SER A 219 -2.53 -17.26 4.12
C SER A 219 -3.49 -17.19 2.95
N SER A 220 -3.02 -16.88 1.74
CA SER A 220 -3.87 -16.81 0.55
C SER A 220 -4.33 -18.18 0.06
N LEU A 221 -3.53 -19.24 0.28
CA LEU A 221 -3.81 -20.59 -0.23
C LEU A 221 -5.19 -21.14 0.19
N PRO A 222 -5.59 -21.11 1.47
CA PRO A 222 -6.92 -21.58 1.86
C PRO A 222 -8.05 -20.64 1.42
N VAL A 223 -7.76 -19.38 1.12
CA VAL A 223 -8.78 -18.40 0.70
C VAL A 223 -9.15 -18.56 -0.78
N ILE A 224 -8.20 -18.98 -1.63
CA ILE A 224 -8.44 -19.18 -3.06
C ILE A 224 -9.64 -20.11 -3.34
N PRO A 225 -9.70 -21.36 -2.83
CA PRO A 225 -10.84 -22.23 -3.08
C PRO A 225 -12.16 -21.68 -2.53
N ILE A 226 -12.12 -20.94 -1.42
CA ILE A 226 -13.31 -20.29 -0.87
C ILE A 226 -13.83 -19.22 -1.84
N LEU A 227 -12.97 -18.36 -2.35
CA LEU A 227 -13.35 -17.33 -3.32
C LEU A 227 -13.87 -17.94 -4.62
N VAL A 228 -13.24 -19.01 -5.12
CA VAL A 228 -13.72 -19.72 -6.33
C VAL A 228 -15.10 -20.34 -6.12
N MET A 229 -15.42 -20.85 -4.93
CA MET A 229 -16.75 -21.39 -4.62
C MET A 229 -17.83 -20.31 -4.45
N MET A 230 -17.43 -19.05 -4.22
CA MET A 230 -18.35 -17.91 -4.08
C MET A 230 -18.70 -17.23 -5.42
N CYS A 231 -17.94 -17.49 -6.49
CA CYS A 231 -18.19 -16.98 -7.84
C CYS A 231 -19.11 -17.90 -8.64
#